data_23b3e9f29cd26af07cccd08a71694c20
#
_entry.id   23b3e9f29cd26af07cccd08a71694c20
#
_cell.length_a   1.000
_cell.length_b   1.000
_cell.length_c   1.000
_cell.angle_alpha   90.00
_cell.angle_beta   90.00
_cell.angle_gamma   90.00
#
_symmetry.space_group_name_H-M   'P 1'
#
loop_
_entity.id
_entity.type
_entity.pdbx_description
1 polymer ?
#
loop_
_entity_poly.entity_id
_entity_poly.type
_entity_poly.pdbx_seq_one_letter_code
_entity_poly.pdbx_strand_id
1 'polypeptide(L)'
;MTKSDIVAEHEIDSPLVVSFKTFWEQCCGGSPVPDRLHFTAESLLPWIGHVQIVEVIDDGRDFFHRLVGIEIASVVGRDLSRKYVSKSAYKIGAEAMLSRYRETRDRGIPTFRKGEMIWALNNSWVAFESVTVPVGYSGGEQVDQLITVIDYPSLPTSRDR
;
A
#
# COMPACT_ATOMS: atom_id res chain seq x y z
N MET A 1 2.49 4.00 19.08
CA MET A 1 2.21 2.70 18.44
C MET A 1 1.07 2.84 17.48
N THR A 2 1.18 2.26 16.31
CA THR A 2 0.12 2.31 15.30
C THR A 2 -0.99 1.34 15.66
N LYS A 3 -2.22 1.82 15.63
CA LYS A 3 -3.40 0.97 15.76
C LYS A 3 -3.97 0.80 14.36
N SER A 4 -3.64 -0.29 13.71
CA SER A 4 -4.21 -0.62 12.42
C SER A 4 -4.52 -2.10 12.40
N ASP A 5 -5.78 -2.39 12.17
CA ASP A 5 -6.25 -3.76 12.06
C ASP A 5 -6.77 -4.01 10.66
N ILE A 6 -6.73 -5.27 10.25
CA ILE A 6 -7.41 -5.68 9.04
C ILE A 6 -8.90 -5.51 9.25
N VAL A 7 -9.55 -4.88 8.28
CA VAL A 7 -10.99 -4.67 8.28
C VAL A 7 -11.61 -5.25 7.00
N ALA A 8 -12.91 -5.41 7.00
CA ALA A 8 -13.63 -5.82 5.80
C ALA A 8 -13.77 -4.64 4.84
N GLU A 9 -13.91 -4.93 3.55
CA GLU A 9 -14.05 -3.88 2.53
C GLU A 9 -15.17 -2.91 2.83
N HIS A 10 -16.32 -3.40 3.33
CA HIS A 10 -17.47 -2.55 3.62
C HIS A 10 -17.23 -1.55 4.75
N GLU A 11 -16.16 -1.71 5.53
CA GLU A 11 -15.78 -0.79 6.59
C GLU A 11 -14.92 0.38 6.08
N ILE A 12 -14.52 0.33 4.81
CA ILE A 12 -13.73 1.40 4.18
C ILE A 12 -14.67 2.49 3.66
N ASP A 13 -14.42 3.70 4.08
CA ASP A 13 -15.20 4.88 3.69
C ASP A 13 -14.52 5.69 2.58
N SER A 14 -13.22 5.58 2.43
CA SER A 14 -12.44 6.37 1.47
C SER A 14 -12.79 6.00 0.03
N PRO A 15 -13.34 6.95 -0.76
CA PRO A 15 -13.57 6.69 -2.20
C PRO A 15 -12.28 6.40 -2.95
N LEU A 16 -11.16 7.00 -2.52
CA LEU A 16 -9.86 6.78 -3.15
C LEU A 16 -9.46 5.31 -3.03
N VAL A 17 -9.58 4.74 -1.84
CA VAL A 17 -9.21 3.34 -1.57
C VAL A 17 -10.16 2.39 -2.30
N VAL A 18 -11.46 2.63 -2.22
CA VAL A 18 -12.46 1.78 -2.87
C VAL A 18 -12.29 1.80 -4.39
N SER A 19 -12.06 2.96 -4.98
CA SER A 19 -11.88 3.08 -6.44
C SER A 19 -10.65 2.33 -6.92
N PHE A 20 -9.57 2.31 -6.14
CA PHE A 20 -8.37 1.55 -6.50
C PHE A 20 -8.64 0.05 -6.49
N LYS A 21 -9.33 -0.45 -5.50
CA LYS A 21 -9.70 -1.87 -5.43
C LYS A 21 -10.57 -2.27 -6.64
N THR A 22 -11.50 -1.41 -7.02
CA THR A 22 -12.33 -1.63 -8.22
C THR A 22 -11.47 -1.68 -9.48
N PHE A 23 -10.51 -0.79 -9.63
CA PHE A 23 -9.57 -0.80 -10.75
C PHE A 23 -8.77 -2.11 -10.78
N TRP A 24 -8.26 -2.56 -9.62
CA TRP A 24 -7.55 -3.82 -9.51
C TRP A 24 -8.41 -5.00 -9.97
N GLU A 25 -9.67 -5.07 -9.55
CA GLU A 25 -10.59 -6.13 -9.98
C GLU A 25 -10.78 -6.16 -11.49
N GLN A 26 -10.91 -4.98 -12.09
CA GLN A 26 -11.03 -4.87 -13.54
C GLN A 26 -9.78 -5.40 -14.24
N CYS A 27 -8.61 -5.19 -13.68
CA CYS A 27 -7.35 -5.65 -14.24
C CYS A 27 -7.16 -7.16 -14.11
N CYS A 28 -7.87 -7.83 -13.20
CA CYS A 28 -7.75 -9.28 -13.02
C CYS A 28 -8.14 -10.06 -14.29
N GLY A 29 -9.20 -9.63 -14.98
CA GLY A 29 -9.59 -10.25 -16.24
C GLY A 29 -9.80 -11.75 -16.15
N GLY A 30 -10.28 -12.26 -15.00
CA GLY A 30 -10.48 -13.69 -14.78
C GLY A 30 -9.28 -14.40 -14.14
N SER A 31 -8.14 -13.75 -14.00
CA SER A 31 -6.99 -14.31 -13.28
C SER A 31 -7.08 -13.96 -11.79
N PRO A 32 -6.61 -14.84 -10.88
CA PRO A 32 -6.58 -14.53 -9.46
C PRO A 32 -5.73 -13.32 -9.13
N VAL A 33 -4.60 -13.14 -9.83
CA VAL A 33 -3.66 -12.05 -9.63
C VAL A 33 -3.44 -11.38 -10.99
N PRO A 34 -3.69 -10.05 -11.12
CA PRO A 34 -3.51 -9.35 -12.38
C PRO A 34 -2.03 -9.12 -12.71
N ASP A 35 -1.75 -8.97 -13.99
CA ASP A 35 -0.42 -8.65 -14.49
C ASP A 35 -0.06 -7.20 -14.13
N ARG A 36 1.16 -6.98 -13.67
CA ARG A 36 1.68 -5.65 -13.32
C ARG A 36 1.66 -4.67 -14.49
N LEU A 37 1.63 -5.17 -15.73
CA LEU A 37 1.58 -4.32 -16.92
C LEU A 37 0.35 -3.41 -16.98
N HIS A 38 -0.70 -3.74 -16.24
CA HIS A 38 -1.88 -2.88 -16.11
C HIS A 38 -1.65 -1.68 -15.19
N PHE A 39 -0.57 -1.70 -14.38
CA PHE A 39 -0.32 -0.70 -13.34
C PHE A 39 0.85 0.19 -13.74
N THR A 40 0.64 0.99 -14.77
CA THR A 40 1.63 1.96 -15.27
C THR A 40 1.49 3.28 -14.54
N ALA A 41 2.49 4.17 -14.67
CA ALA A 41 2.40 5.52 -14.12
C ALA A 41 1.14 6.25 -14.63
N GLU A 42 0.81 6.05 -15.92
CA GLU A 42 -0.39 6.66 -16.51
C GLU A 42 -1.67 6.12 -15.90
N SER A 43 -1.81 4.79 -15.78
CA SER A 43 -3.02 4.18 -15.22
C SER A 43 -3.18 4.48 -13.73
N LEU A 44 -2.08 4.74 -13.01
CA LEU A 44 -2.08 5.03 -11.59
C LEU A 44 -2.28 6.52 -11.27
N LEU A 45 -2.36 7.40 -12.28
CA LEU A 45 -2.49 8.84 -12.06
C LEU A 45 -3.56 9.25 -11.04
N PRO A 46 -4.77 8.64 -11.03
CA PRO A 46 -5.78 9.03 -10.04
C PRO A 46 -5.35 8.86 -8.58
N TRP A 47 -4.37 7.98 -8.34
CA TRP A 47 -3.91 7.63 -6.98
C TRP A 47 -2.45 7.99 -6.72
N ILE A 48 -1.73 8.58 -7.69
CA ILE A 48 -0.25 8.57 -7.76
C ILE A 48 0.45 9.05 -6.49
N GLY A 49 -0.04 10.08 -5.84
CA GLY A 49 0.55 10.57 -4.58
C GLY A 49 0.33 9.64 -3.39
N HIS A 50 -0.64 8.75 -3.50
CA HIS A 50 -1.08 7.84 -2.45
C HIS A 50 -0.66 6.40 -2.68
N VAL A 51 0.13 6.14 -3.72
CA VAL A 51 0.53 4.79 -4.13
C VAL A 51 1.87 4.42 -3.55
N GLN A 52 1.98 3.19 -3.05
CA GLN A 52 3.24 2.57 -2.68
C GLN A 52 3.32 1.21 -3.37
N ILE A 53 4.46 0.93 -4.00
CA ILE A 53 4.72 -0.35 -4.66
C ILE A 53 5.93 -1.00 -4.00
N VAL A 54 5.77 -2.24 -3.55
CA VAL A 54 6.88 -3.04 -3.05
C VAL A 54 7.03 -4.30 -3.88
N GLU A 55 8.27 -4.72 -4.13
CA GLU A 55 8.58 -6.00 -4.76
C GLU A 55 8.79 -7.07 -3.71
N VAL A 56 8.29 -8.27 -4.01
CA VAL A 56 8.53 -9.45 -3.19
C VAL A 56 9.98 -9.90 -3.42
N ILE A 57 10.75 -10.01 -2.35
CA ILE A 57 12.15 -10.43 -2.38
C ILE A 57 12.28 -11.75 -1.62
N ASP A 58 13.09 -12.69 -2.14
CA ASP A 58 13.37 -13.97 -1.50
C ASP A 58 12.11 -14.68 -1.00
N ASP A 59 11.12 -14.79 -1.89
CA ASP A 59 9.88 -15.51 -1.60
C ASP A 59 9.14 -14.98 -0.36
N GLY A 60 9.17 -13.65 -0.17
CA GLY A 60 8.48 -12.99 0.93
C GLY A 60 9.29 -12.83 2.20
N ARG A 61 10.57 -13.13 2.19
CA ARG A 61 11.46 -12.88 3.33
C ARG A 61 11.70 -11.39 3.53
N ASP A 62 11.68 -10.63 2.43
CA ASP A 62 11.82 -9.18 2.43
C ASP A 62 10.99 -8.58 1.31
N PHE A 63 10.90 -7.26 1.30
CA PHE A 63 10.22 -6.49 0.26
C PHE A 63 11.06 -5.27 -0.04
N PHE A 64 11.02 -4.82 -1.30
CA PHE A 64 11.80 -3.67 -1.74
C PHE A 64 10.85 -2.56 -2.22
N HIS A 65 11.02 -1.35 -1.69
CA HIS A 65 10.18 -0.20 -2.08
C HIS A 65 10.57 0.27 -3.48
N ARG A 66 9.71 0.01 -4.45
CA ARG A 66 9.88 0.51 -5.82
C ARG A 66 9.42 1.94 -5.98
N LEU A 67 8.32 2.27 -5.32
CA LEU A 67 7.70 3.58 -5.41
C LEU A 67 7.06 3.90 -4.07
N VAL A 68 7.23 5.15 -3.62
CA VAL A 68 6.52 5.69 -2.46
C VAL A 68 5.96 7.04 -2.87
N GLY A 69 4.63 7.17 -2.89
CA GLY A 69 3.95 8.40 -3.26
C GLY A 69 4.22 9.54 -2.28
N ILE A 70 4.11 10.76 -2.78
CA ILE A 70 4.48 11.96 -2.01
C ILE A 70 3.63 12.14 -0.74
N GLU A 71 2.35 11.76 -0.78
CA GLU A 71 1.48 11.85 0.40
C GLU A 71 1.95 10.89 1.50
N ILE A 72 2.36 9.69 1.11
CA ILE A 72 2.88 8.68 2.05
C ILE A 72 4.20 9.17 2.65
N ALA A 73 5.13 9.61 1.79
CA ALA A 73 6.43 10.12 2.24
C ALA A 73 6.27 11.29 3.20
N SER A 74 5.31 12.17 2.95
CA SER A 74 5.02 13.32 3.79
C SER A 74 4.55 12.91 5.19
N VAL A 75 3.70 11.89 5.29
CA VAL A 75 3.22 11.41 6.59
C VAL A 75 4.30 10.65 7.33
N VAL A 76 5.04 9.78 6.64
CA VAL A 76 6.15 9.01 7.22
C VAL A 76 7.32 9.92 7.61
N GLY A 77 7.50 11.03 6.89
CA GLY A 77 8.57 11.99 7.15
C GLY A 77 9.87 11.72 6.42
N ARG A 78 9.85 10.78 5.48
CA ARG A 78 11.01 10.43 4.65
C ARG A 78 10.58 9.65 3.42
N ASP A 79 11.41 9.68 2.40
CA ASP A 79 11.23 8.83 1.23
C ASP A 79 11.87 7.47 1.47
N LEU A 80 11.07 6.42 1.44
CA LEU A 80 11.53 5.04 1.62
C LEU A 80 11.86 4.36 0.28
N SER A 81 11.73 5.07 -0.85
CA SER A 81 12.00 4.52 -2.18
C SER A 81 13.41 3.93 -2.26
N ARG A 82 13.52 2.80 -2.94
CA ARG A 82 14.77 2.07 -3.13
C ARG A 82 15.39 1.51 -1.84
N LYS A 83 14.57 1.32 -0.81
CA LYS A 83 15.02 0.73 0.45
C LYS A 83 14.28 -0.57 0.70
N TYR A 84 14.97 -1.54 1.29
CA TYR A 84 14.34 -2.77 1.74
C TYR A 84 13.52 -2.50 2.99
N VAL A 85 12.38 -3.17 3.10
CA VAL A 85 11.52 -3.04 4.28
C VAL A 85 12.26 -3.42 5.56
N SER A 86 13.06 -4.51 5.51
CA SER A 86 13.85 -4.97 6.65
C SER A 86 14.88 -3.94 7.14
N LYS A 87 15.29 -3.01 6.27
CA LYS A 87 16.28 -1.97 6.59
C LYS A 87 15.62 -0.61 6.86
N SER A 88 14.29 -0.54 6.82
CA SER A 88 13.56 0.71 6.98
C SER A 88 13.15 0.92 8.42
N ALA A 89 13.23 2.18 8.87
CA ALA A 89 12.85 2.53 10.24
C ALA A 89 11.38 2.93 10.30
N TYR A 90 10.50 1.95 10.19
CA TYR A 90 9.07 2.18 10.38
C TYR A 90 8.75 2.43 11.85
N LYS A 91 7.76 3.28 12.11
CA LYS A 91 7.31 3.56 13.49
C LYS A 91 6.78 2.32 14.19
N ILE A 92 6.12 1.42 13.47
CA ILE A 92 5.61 0.16 14.02
C ILE A 92 6.67 -0.94 14.03
N GLY A 93 7.84 -0.68 13.44
CA GLY A 93 8.90 -1.67 13.30
C GLY A 93 8.87 -2.42 11.97
N ALA A 94 10.06 -2.80 11.49
CA ALA A 94 10.19 -3.50 10.20
C ALA A 94 9.47 -4.85 10.21
N GLU A 95 9.58 -5.62 11.29
CA GLU A 95 8.93 -6.94 11.36
C GLU A 95 7.40 -6.85 11.24
N ALA A 96 6.79 -5.82 11.83
CA ALA A 96 5.35 -5.62 11.70
C ALA A 96 4.96 -5.33 10.26
N MET A 97 5.75 -4.53 9.54
CA MET A 97 5.51 -4.25 8.13
C MET A 97 5.71 -5.48 7.26
N LEU A 98 6.77 -6.25 7.51
CA LEU A 98 7.03 -7.50 6.80
C LEU A 98 5.84 -8.46 6.98
N SER A 99 5.34 -8.59 8.20
CA SER A 99 4.21 -9.45 8.51
C SER A 99 2.95 -9.03 7.73
N ARG A 100 2.68 -7.73 7.63
CA ARG A 100 1.54 -7.20 6.88
C ARG A 100 1.64 -7.53 5.39
N TYR A 101 2.81 -7.32 4.80
CA TYR A 101 3.02 -7.61 3.38
C TYR A 101 2.95 -9.11 3.09
N ARG A 102 3.54 -9.94 3.97
CA ARG A 102 3.47 -11.40 3.83
C ARG A 102 2.02 -11.89 3.87
N GLU A 103 1.20 -11.30 4.71
CA GLU A 103 -0.20 -11.69 4.81
C GLU A 103 -0.94 -11.46 3.48
N THR A 104 -0.80 -10.29 2.87
CA THR A 104 -1.42 -10.03 1.57
C THR A 104 -0.89 -10.95 0.50
N ARG A 105 0.44 -11.15 0.47
CA ARG A 105 1.07 -12.05 -0.48
C ARG A 105 0.54 -13.49 -0.33
N ASP A 106 0.49 -13.99 0.88
CA ASP A 106 0.11 -15.38 1.14
C ASP A 106 -1.38 -15.61 0.89
N ARG A 107 -2.22 -14.64 1.17
CA ARG A 107 -3.65 -14.73 0.90
C ARG A 107 -3.97 -14.55 -0.59
N GLY A 108 -3.15 -13.80 -1.32
CA GLY A 108 -3.36 -13.57 -2.74
C GLY A 108 -4.61 -12.75 -3.09
N ILE A 109 -5.14 -11.99 -2.14
CA ILE A 109 -6.33 -11.15 -2.29
C ILE A 109 -6.09 -9.78 -1.66
N PRO A 110 -6.89 -8.76 -2.03
CA PRO A 110 -6.78 -7.44 -1.40
C PRO A 110 -6.97 -7.51 0.10
N THR A 111 -6.15 -6.75 0.82
CA THR A 111 -6.22 -6.62 2.27
C THR A 111 -6.48 -5.18 2.63
N PHE A 112 -7.52 -4.93 3.41
CA PHE A 112 -7.92 -3.58 3.82
C PHE A 112 -7.49 -3.33 5.26
N ARG A 113 -7.02 -2.09 5.51
CA ARG A 113 -6.65 -1.66 6.87
C ARG A 113 -7.23 -0.29 7.14
N LYS A 114 -7.58 -0.07 8.40
CA LYS A 114 -8.13 1.19 8.88
C LYS A 114 -7.62 1.42 10.29
N GLY A 115 -7.12 2.61 10.57
CA GLY A 115 -6.57 2.89 11.89
C GLY A 115 -5.95 4.27 11.97
N GLU A 116 -4.96 4.39 12.84
CA GLU A 116 -4.24 5.63 13.06
C GLU A 116 -2.73 5.38 13.03
N MET A 117 -1.99 6.38 12.58
CA MET A 117 -0.54 6.35 12.58
C MET A 117 0.02 7.70 13.00
N ILE A 118 1.31 7.73 13.36
CA ILE A 118 1.98 8.98 13.75
C ILE A 118 2.34 9.78 12.50
N TRP A 119 1.87 11.03 12.45
CA TRP A 119 2.25 11.98 11.41
C TRP A 119 3.58 12.63 11.80
N ALA A 120 4.60 12.45 10.98
CA ALA A 120 5.96 12.90 11.31
C ALA A 120 6.07 14.40 11.47
N LEU A 121 5.24 15.18 10.77
CA LEU A 121 5.33 16.64 10.81
C LEU A 121 5.11 17.23 12.21
N ASN A 122 4.15 16.71 12.97
CA ASN A 122 3.81 17.28 14.28
C ASN A 122 3.67 16.22 15.38
N ASN A 123 4.06 14.99 15.09
CA ASN A 123 4.02 13.86 16.02
C ASN A 123 2.60 13.57 16.57
N SER A 124 1.58 13.97 15.84
CA SER A 124 0.18 13.69 16.19
C SER A 124 -0.32 12.42 15.48
N TRP A 125 -1.40 11.86 16.00
CA TRP A 125 -2.05 10.72 15.33
C TRP A 125 -2.91 11.18 14.17
N VAL A 126 -2.81 10.47 13.06
CA VAL A 126 -3.66 10.71 11.88
C VAL A 126 -4.35 9.43 11.47
N ALA A 127 -5.62 9.56 11.12
CA ALA A 127 -6.40 8.44 10.62
C ALA A 127 -5.94 8.07 9.21
N PHE A 128 -5.96 6.78 8.90
CA PHE A 128 -5.71 6.31 7.55
C PHE A 128 -6.66 5.16 7.19
N GLU A 129 -6.86 5.00 5.89
CA GLU A 129 -7.51 3.84 5.31
C GLU A 129 -6.65 3.39 4.14
N SER A 130 -6.53 2.07 3.97
CA SER A 130 -5.67 1.54 2.92
C SER A 130 -6.19 0.24 2.35
N VAL A 131 -5.77 -0.04 1.11
CA VAL A 131 -5.87 -1.36 0.51
C VAL A 131 -4.51 -1.74 -0.05
N THR A 132 -4.10 -2.98 0.19
CA THR A 132 -2.90 -3.57 -0.43
C THR A 132 -3.36 -4.70 -1.32
N VAL A 133 -2.95 -4.68 -2.58
CA VAL A 133 -3.37 -5.65 -3.59
C VAL A 133 -2.19 -6.42 -4.16
N PRO A 134 -2.37 -7.73 -4.46
CA PRO A 134 -1.32 -8.53 -5.09
C PRO A 134 -1.28 -8.32 -6.61
N VAL A 135 -0.07 -8.31 -7.16
CA VAL A 135 0.18 -8.16 -8.60
C VAL A 135 1.29 -9.12 -9.00
N GLY A 136 1.20 -9.68 -10.20
CA GLY A 136 2.18 -10.63 -10.72
C GLY A 136 2.86 -10.14 -11.99
N TYR A 137 3.95 -10.81 -12.36
CA TYR A 137 4.68 -10.46 -13.59
C TYR A 137 4.14 -11.14 -14.84
N SER A 138 3.43 -12.25 -14.67
CA SER A 138 2.99 -13.05 -15.82
C SER A 138 1.50 -13.41 -15.81
N GLY A 139 0.75 -12.84 -14.88
CA GLY A 139 -0.62 -13.29 -14.61
C GLY A 139 -0.60 -14.65 -13.90
N GLY A 140 -1.73 -15.12 -13.44
CA GLY A 140 -1.85 -16.39 -12.73
C GLY A 140 -1.97 -16.21 -11.24
N GLU A 141 -1.26 -17.03 -10.46
CA GLU A 141 -1.40 -17.05 -9.01
C GLU A 141 -0.20 -16.45 -8.25
N GLN A 142 0.94 -16.34 -8.93
CA GLN A 142 2.15 -15.86 -8.27
C GLN A 142 2.08 -14.37 -8.00
N VAL A 143 2.44 -13.98 -6.78
CA VAL A 143 2.49 -12.59 -6.34
C VAL A 143 3.94 -12.12 -6.35
N ASP A 144 4.25 -11.15 -7.20
CA ASP A 144 5.60 -10.60 -7.36
C ASP A 144 5.74 -9.19 -6.82
N GLN A 145 4.63 -8.46 -6.75
CA GLN A 145 4.57 -7.11 -6.19
C GLN A 145 3.30 -6.94 -5.39
N LEU A 146 3.34 -5.99 -4.45
CA LEU A 146 2.17 -5.51 -3.75
C LEU A 146 2.04 -4.01 -3.99
N ILE A 147 0.82 -3.58 -4.31
CA ILE A 147 0.53 -2.16 -4.48
C ILE A 147 -0.42 -1.74 -3.37
N THR A 148 -0.04 -0.70 -2.66
CA THR A 148 -0.86 -0.13 -1.58
C THR A 148 -1.32 1.26 -1.97
N VAL A 149 -2.60 1.54 -1.77
CA VAL A 149 -3.13 2.91 -1.81
C VAL A 149 -3.56 3.27 -0.41
N ILE A 150 -3.04 4.40 0.09
CA ILE A 150 -3.34 4.90 1.44
C ILE A 150 -3.96 6.27 1.33
N ASP A 151 -5.10 6.45 2.00
CA ASP A 151 -5.74 7.75 2.14
C ASP A 151 -5.62 8.21 3.60
N TYR A 152 -5.44 9.52 3.77
CA TYR A 152 -5.43 10.18 5.08
C TYR A 152 -6.58 11.18 5.10
N PRO A 153 -7.82 10.72 5.41
CA PRO A 153 -9.03 11.50 5.16
C PRO A 153 -9.08 12.85 5.88
N SER A 154 -8.39 12.96 7.02
CA SER A 154 -8.40 14.20 7.82
C SER A 154 -7.29 15.18 7.43
N LEU A 155 -6.38 14.80 6.54
CA LEU A 155 -5.28 15.68 6.13
C LEU A 155 -5.57 16.34 4.78
N PRO A 156 -5.16 17.61 4.61
CA PRO A 156 -5.11 18.22 3.28
C PRO A 156 -4.02 17.54 2.45
N THR A 157 -4.08 17.66 1.12
CA THR A 157 -3.05 17.11 0.25
C THR A 157 -1.71 17.80 0.52
N SER A 158 -0.61 17.17 0.09
CA SER A 158 0.73 17.73 0.28
C SER A 158 0.90 19.11 -0.39
N ARG A 159 0.11 19.38 -1.45
CA ARG A 159 0.14 20.68 -2.12
C ARG A 159 -0.46 21.79 -1.28
N ASP A 160 -1.36 21.44 -0.38
CA ASP A 160 -2.07 22.40 0.49
C ASP A 160 -1.38 22.54 1.84
N ARG A 161 -0.43 21.66 2.14
CA ARG A 161 0.42 21.73 3.34
C ARG A 161 1.71 22.47 3.06
#